data_d5bf942457baae26821d95ab1e2f877c
#
_entry.id   d5bf942457baae26821d95ab1e2f877c
#
_cell.length_a   1.000
_cell.length_b   1.000
_cell.length_c   1.000
_cell.angle_alpha   90.00
_cell.angle_beta   90.00
_cell.angle_gamma   90.00
#
_symmetry.space_group_name_H-M   'P 1'
#
loop_
_entity.id
_entity.type
_entity.pdbx_description
1 polymer ?
#
loop_
_entity_poly.entity_id
_entity_poly.type
_entity_poly.pdbx_seq_one_letter_code
_entity_poly.pdbx_strand_id
1 'polypeptide(L)'
;MDERFTPRPVSGWFTVAALASLLFMALGCVGLVMHVTTEPRTLPLDQGALLEAEPQWVLAASSFGFVSGLIGSILLLLKRQQAERVLLVSFAGLLVWLVGMFATPRFRDLLTTNQIAVVLVIVALSWTIYWFARHSRQRGWLR
;
A
#
# COMPACT_ATOMS: atom_id res chain seq x y z
N MET A 1 -25.69 -33.64 -17.73
CA MET A 1 -24.41 -33.36 -18.40
C MET A 1 -23.62 -32.47 -17.43
N ASP A 2 -22.69 -33.12 -16.70
CA ASP A 2 -21.83 -32.40 -15.76
C ASP A 2 -20.71 -31.70 -16.54
N GLU A 3 -20.92 -30.46 -16.90
CA GLU A 3 -19.79 -29.59 -17.23
C GLU A 3 -19.01 -29.40 -15.95
N ARG A 4 -18.09 -30.30 -15.70
CA ARG A 4 -17.08 -30.17 -14.65
C ARG A 4 -16.39 -28.86 -14.87
N PHE A 5 -16.70 -27.90 -14.02
CA PHE A 5 -15.91 -26.70 -13.85
C PHE A 5 -14.47 -27.13 -13.52
N THR A 6 -13.67 -27.33 -14.54
CA THR A 6 -12.24 -27.50 -14.37
C THR A 6 -11.72 -26.14 -13.93
N PRO A 7 -11.24 -26.00 -12.70
CA PRO A 7 -10.64 -24.73 -12.25
C PRO A 7 -9.52 -24.39 -13.23
N ARG A 8 -9.63 -23.25 -13.89
CA ARG A 8 -8.57 -22.79 -14.78
C ARG A 8 -7.26 -22.77 -14.00
N PRO A 9 -6.19 -23.37 -14.52
CA PRO A 9 -4.92 -23.42 -13.81
C PRO A 9 -4.48 -21.98 -13.51
N VAL A 10 -4.14 -21.73 -12.24
CA VAL A 10 -3.64 -20.43 -11.80
C VAL A 10 -2.31 -20.20 -12.52
N SER A 11 -2.20 -19.12 -13.26
CA SER A 11 -0.97 -18.78 -13.98
C SER A 11 0.20 -18.61 -13.00
N GLY A 12 1.39 -19.11 -13.34
CA GLY A 12 2.61 -18.89 -12.55
C GLY A 12 2.89 -17.39 -12.33
N TRP A 13 2.49 -16.56 -13.28
CA TRP A 13 2.54 -15.09 -13.18
C TRP A 13 1.76 -14.54 -11.98
N PHE A 14 0.64 -15.18 -11.59
CA PHE A 14 -0.13 -14.78 -10.42
C PHE A 14 0.72 -14.84 -9.14
N THR A 15 1.45 -15.93 -8.94
CA THR A 15 2.29 -16.10 -7.75
C THR A 15 3.41 -15.05 -7.70
N VAL A 16 4.04 -14.77 -8.84
CA VAL A 16 5.08 -13.73 -8.94
C VAL A 16 4.52 -12.35 -8.61
N ALA A 17 3.37 -12.00 -9.17
CA ALA A 17 2.71 -10.70 -8.90
C ALA A 17 2.25 -10.59 -7.44
N ALA A 18 1.73 -11.66 -6.86
CA ALA A 18 1.32 -11.68 -5.46
C ALA A 18 2.52 -11.56 -4.51
N LEU A 19 3.64 -12.21 -4.80
CA LEU A 19 4.89 -12.07 -4.05
C LEU A 19 5.47 -10.66 -4.18
N ALA A 20 5.49 -10.09 -5.38
CA ALA A 20 5.93 -8.71 -5.59
C ALA A 20 5.07 -7.71 -4.79
N SER A 21 3.76 -7.92 -4.76
CA SER A 21 2.82 -7.11 -3.95
C SER A 21 3.11 -7.23 -2.46
N LEU A 22 3.39 -8.45 -1.97
CA LEU A 22 3.76 -8.69 -0.58
C LEU A 22 5.06 -7.99 -0.22
N LEU A 23 6.10 -8.12 -1.05
CA LEU A 23 7.39 -7.46 -0.83
C LEU A 23 7.25 -5.94 -0.80
N PHE A 24 6.48 -5.37 -1.71
CA PHE A 24 6.23 -3.93 -1.76
C PHE A 24 5.55 -3.43 -0.47
N MET A 25 4.50 -4.11 -0.01
CA MET A 25 3.80 -3.74 1.23
C MET A 25 4.66 -3.98 2.47
N ALA A 26 5.47 -5.04 2.50
CA ALA A 26 6.42 -5.29 3.58
C ALA A 26 7.49 -4.20 3.68
N LEU A 27 8.05 -3.77 2.55
CA LEU A 27 9.00 -2.65 2.50
C LEU A 27 8.35 -1.34 2.97
N GLY A 28 7.08 -1.10 2.62
CA GLY A 28 6.31 0.02 3.13
C GLY A 28 6.15 0.00 4.65
N CYS A 29 5.86 -1.18 5.23
CA CYS A 29 5.81 -1.36 6.68
C CYS A 29 7.16 -1.15 7.35
N VAL A 30 8.26 -1.63 6.76
CA VAL A 30 9.63 -1.37 7.27
C VAL A 30 9.93 0.12 7.24
N GLY A 31 9.64 0.80 6.13
CA GLY A 31 9.79 2.24 6.00
C GLY A 31 8.99 3.00 7.07
N LEU A 32 7.77 2.56 7.34
CA LEU A 32 6.91 3.13 8.40
C LEU A 32 7.54 2.97 9.78
N VAL A 33 8.05 1.77 10.11
CA VAL A 33 8.74 1.53 11.40
C VAL A 33 9.97 2.43 11.52
N MET A 34 10.77 2.54 10.48
CA MET A 34 11.92 3.46 10.46
C MET A 34 11.47 4.90 10.65
N HIS A 35 10.40 5.32 9.99
CA HIS A 35 9.84 6.67 10.11
C HIS A 35 9.43 7.00 11.55
N VAL A 36 8.74 6.08 12.23
CA VAL A 36 8.27 6.27 13.62
C VAL A 36 9.40 6.18 14.64
N THR A 37 10.42 5.36 14.38
CA THR A 37 11.54 5.15 15.32
C THR A 37 12.68 6.14 15.15
N THR A 38 12.72 6.89 14.05
CA THR A 38 13.79 7.87 13.80
C THR A 38 13.52 9.17 14.56
N GLU A 39 14.48 9.59 15.36
CA GLU A 39 14.41 10.88 16.04
C GLU A 39 14.63 12.04 15.05
N PRO A 40 13.74 13.05 15.01
CA PRO A 40 13.88 14.19 14.08
C PRO A 40 15.22 14.91 14.20
N ARG A 41 15.81 14.93 15.40
CA ARG A 41 17.10 15.61 15.69
C ARG A 41 18.31 14.93 15.06
N THR A 42 18.20 13.68 14.66
CA THR A 42 19.30 12.91 14.01
C THR A 42 19.32 13.09 12.49
N LEU A 43 18.28 13.71 11.94
CA LEU A 43 18.10 13.93 10.51
C LEU A 43 18.60 15.33 10.09
N PRO A 44 18.92 15.53 8.80
CA PRO A 44 19.11 16.86 8.25
C PRO A 44 17.92 17.77 8.57
N LEU A 45 18.17 19.07 8.78
CA LEU A 45 17.16 20.05 9.22
C LEU A 45 15.84 19.99 8.44
N ASP A 46 15.92 19.82 7.12
CA ASP A 46 14.76 19.76 6.24
C ASP A 46 13.89 18.51 6.49
N GLN A 47 14.54 17.37 6.72
CA GLN A 47 13.85 16.11 6.97
C GLN A 47 13.29 16.03 8.40
N GLY A 48 14.03 16.56 9.37
CA GLY A 48 13.59 16.67 10.76
C GLY A 48 12.35 17.57 10.87
N ALA A 49 12.35 18.73 10.20
CA ALA A 49 11.22 19.63 10.16
C ALA A 49 9.98 19.01 9.51
N LEU A 50 10.18 18.20 8.47
CA LEU A 50 9.08 17.47 7.81
C LEU A 50 8.44 16.46 8.77
N LEU A 51 9.27 15.71 9.50
CA LEU A 51 8.80 14.71 10.46
C LEU A 51 7.99 15.34 11.61
N GLU A 52 8.46 16.51 12.11
CA GLU A 52 7.78 17.26 13.16
C GLU A 52 6.47 17.93 12.66
N ALA A 53 6.39 18.26 11.37
CA ALA A 53 5.21 18.90 10.76
C ALA A 53 4.12 17.90 10.40
N GLU A 54 4.41 16.58 10.39
CA GLU A 54 3.45 15.56 10.00
C GLU A 54 2.35 15.41 11.05
N PRO A 55 1.07 15.61 10.69
CA PRO A 55 -0.03 15.39 11.62
C PRO A 55 -0.16 13.92 11.98
N GLN A 56 -0.48 13.62 13.23
CA GLN A 56 -0.64 12.23 13.71
C GLN A 56 -1.70 11.43 12.95
N TRP A 57 -2.77 12.07 12.50
CA TRP A 57 -3.81 11.41 11.72
C TRP A 57 -3.33 11.00 10.32
N VAL A 58 -2.42 11.76 9.71
CA VAL A 58 -1.78 11.43 8.43
C VAL A 58 -0.88 10.21 8.60
N LEU A 59 -0.09 10.17 9.67
CA LEU A 59 0.72 9.02 10.05
C LEU A 59 -0.16 7.79 10.33
N ALA A 60 -1.28 7.96 11.03
CA ALA A 60 -2.22 6.87 11.28
C ALA A 60 -2.83 6.33 9.98
N ALA A 61 -3.17 7.19 9.03
CA ALA A 61 -3.72 6.80 7.73
C ALA A 61 -2.71 5.98 6.90
N SER A 62 -1.43 6.40 6.86
CA SER A 62 -0.37 5.66 6.18
C SER A 62 -0.11 4.31 6.84
N SER A 63 -0.06 4.27 8.19
CA SER A 63 0.11 3.05 8.97
C SER A 63 -1.00 2.04 8.69
N PHE A 64 -2.23 2.50 8.72
CA PHE A 64 -3.40 1.67 8.40
C PHE A 64 -3.36 1.17 6.95
N GLY A 65 -2.97 2.03 5.99
CA GLY A 65 -2.83 1.68 4.59
C GLY A 65 -1.80 0.57 4.36
N PHE A 66 -0.60 0.70 4.90
CA PHE A 66 0.46 -0.30 4.72
C PHE A 66 0.19 -1.62 5.45
N VAL A 67 -0.29 -1.57 6.70
CA VAL A 67 -0.60 -2.78 7.48
C VAL A 67 -1.75 -3.56 6.84
N SER A 68 -2.84 -2.89 6.47
CA SER A 68 -3.93 -3.55 5.76
C SER A 68 -3.51 -4.05 4.38
N GLY A 69 -2.63 -3.33 3.69
CA GLY A 69 -2.04 -3.76 2.42
C GLY A 69 -1.19 -5.02 2.55
N LEU A 70 -0.41 -5.13 3.61
CA LEU A 70 0.36 -6.33 3.93
C LEU A 70 -0.56 -7.54 4.15
N ILE A 71 -1.59 -7.37 4.98
CA ILE A 71 -2.61 -8.40 5.22
C ILE A 71 -3.31 -8.79 3.92
N GLY A 72 -3.71 -7.81 3.12
CA GLY A 72 -4.34 -8.04 1.82
C GLY A 72 -3.46 -8.81 0.85
N SER A 73 -2.16 -8.53 0.82
CA SER A 73 -1.18 -9.24 -0.02
C SER A 73 -0.95 -10.68 0.45
N ILE A 74 -0.98 -10.94 1.76
CA ILE A 74 -0.95 -12.31 2.31
C ILE A 74 -2.22 -13.06 1.89
N LEU A 75 -3.40 -12.46 2.02
CA LEU A 75 -4.66 -13.05 1.59
C LEU A 75 -4.68 -13.32 0.08
N LEU A 76 -4.04 -12.46 -0.71
CA LEU A 76 -3.89 -12.64 -2.15
C LEU A 76 -3.04 -13.88 -2.46
N LEU A 77 -1.92 -14.08 -1.77
CA LEU A 77 -1.09 -15.30 -1.88
C LEU A 77 -1.86 -16.55 -1.48
N LEU A 78 -2.69 -16.45 -0.44
CA LEU A 78 -3.56 -17.53 0.03
C LEU A 78 -4.80 -17.73 -0.87
N LYS A 79 -4.91 -16.96 -1.96
CA LYS A 79 -6.01 -17.01 -2.94
C LYS A 79 -7.39 -16.78 -2.32
N ARG A 80 -7.47 -15.96 -1.27
CA ARG A 80 -8.74 -15.65 -0.59
C ARG A 80 -9.46 -14.51 -1.29
N GLN A 81 -10.78 -14.63 -1.45
CA GLN A 81 -11.61 -13.58 -2.05
C GLN A 81 -11.59 -12.27 -1.24
N GLN A 82 -11.34 -12.36 0.06
CA GLN A 82 -11.26 -11.21 0.95
C GLN A 82 -10.07 -10.28 0.62
N ALA A 83 -9.05 -10.78 -0.10
CA ALA A 83 -7.88 -10.00 -0.51
C ALA A 83 -8.27 -8.71 -1.24
N GLU A 84 -9.24 -8.77 -2.17
CA GLU A 84 -9.70 -7.60 -2.92
C GLU A 84 -10.26 -6.51 -2.00
N ARG A 85 -11.10 -6.90 -1.02
CA ARG A 85 -11.72 -5.93 -0.10
C ARG A 85 -10.68 -5.28 0.81
N VAL A 86 -9.76 -6.08 1.34
CA VAL A 86 -8.71 -5.60 2.23
C VAL A 86 -7.73 -4.69 1.48
N LEU A 87 -7.37 -5.02 0.23
CA LEU A 87 -6.53 -4.17 -0.61
C LEU A 87 -7.24 -2.88 -1.03
N LEU A 88 -8.56 -2.90 -1.22
CA LEU A 88 -9.33 -1.68 -1.47
C LEU A 88 -9.29 -0.74 -0.26
N VAL A 89 -9.45 -1.28 0.94
CA VAL A 89 -9.36 -0.53 2.21
C VAL A 89 -7.95 0.03 2.40
N SER A 90 -6.93 -0.75 2.10
CA SER A 90 -5.53 -0.30 2.09
C SER A 90 -5.31 0.87 1.15
N PHE A 91 -5.77 0.75 -0.08
CA PHE A 91 -5.67 1.82 -1.08
C PHE A 91 -6.39 3.09 -0.63
N ALA A 92 -7.59 2.97 -0.05
CA ALA A 92 -8.31 4.11 0.52
C ALA A 92 -7.51 4.79 1.65
N GLY A 93 -6.88 4.03 2.53
CA GLY A 93 -5.99 4.56 3.58
C GLY A 93 -4.80 5.34 3.02
N LEU A 94 -4.15 4.81 1.98
CA LEU A 94 -3.05 5.49 1.31
C LEU A 94 -3.51 6.74 0.52
N LEU A 95 -4.73 6.75 -0.02
CA LEU A 95 -5.31 7.96 -0.61
C LEU A 95 -5.58 9.05 0.45
N VAL A 96 -6.11 8.66 1.60
CA VAL A 96 -6.31 9.59 2.73
C VAL A 96 -4.97 10.16 3.18
N TRP A 97 -3.94 9.35 3.25
CA TRP A 97 -2.57 9.79 3.53
C TRP A 97 -2.09 10.81 2.49
N LEU A 98 -2.21 10.51 1.18
CA LEU A 98 -1.84 11.42 0.09
C LEU A 98 -2.59 12.76 0.21
N VAL A 99 -3.91 12.72 0.37
CA VAL A 99 -4.74 13.93 0.51
C VAL A 99 -4.32 14.72 1.75
N GLY A 100 -4.03 14.04 2.85
CA GLY A 100 -3.57 14.65 4.10
C GLY A 100 -2.26 15.41 3.94
N MET A 101 -1.31 14.88 3.17
CA MET A 101 -0.05 15.57 2.87
C MET A 101 -0.28 16.91 2.18
N PHE A 102 -1.22 16.97 1.23
CA PHE A 102 -1.53 18.22 0.51
C PHE A 102 -2.50 19.14 1.27
N ALA A 103 -3.36 18.57 2.10
CA ALA A 103 -4.34 19.34 2.88
C ALA A 103 -3.71 20.10 4.05
N THR A 104 -2.52 19.70 4.52
CA THR A 104 -1.81 20.35 5.62
C THR A 104 -0.81 21.37 5.04
N PRO A 105 -1.06 22.70 5.12
CA PRO A 105 -0.23 23.70 4.45
C PRO A 105 1.24 23.65 4.91
N ARG A 106 1.46 23.56 6.21
CA ARG A 106 2.81 23.51 6.82
C ARG A 106 3.61 22.29 6.33
N PHE A 107 2.96 21.16 6.19
CA PHE A 107 3.59 19.93 5.70
C PHE A 107 3.85 20.03 4.20
N ARG A 108 2.88 20.49 3.43
CA ARG A 108 2.99 20.68 1.98
C ARG A 108 4.14 21.58 1.58
N ASP A 109 4.37 22.68 2.31
CA ASP A 109 5.41 23.64 1.98
C ASP A 109 6.83 23.10 2.22
N LEU A 110 6.96 22.03 3.02
CA LEU A 110 8.22 21.31 3.28
C LEU A 110 8.47 20.15 2.33
N LEU A 111 7.47 19.74 1.53
CA LEU A 111 7.59 18.62 0.60
C LEU A 111 8.52 18.96 -0.57
N THR A 112 9.51 18.11 -0.79
CA THR A 112 10.34 18.16 -1.99
C THR A 112 9.68 17.45 -3.17
N THR A 113 10.03 17.83 -4.39
CA THR A 113 9.55 17.16 -5.62
C THR A 113 9.80 15.66 -5.61
N ASN A 114 10.95 15.22 -5.08
CA ASN A 114 11.27 13.80 -4.98
C ASN A 114 10.34 13.06 -4.04
N GLN A 115 9.97 13.64 -2.90
CA GLN A 115 9.04 13.03 -1.95
C GLN A 115 7.65 12.90 -2.55
N ILE A 116 7.17 13.94 -3.24
CA ILE A 116 5.90 13.89 -3.96
C ILE A 116 5.91 12.79 -5.00
N ALA A 117 6.98 12.68 -5.79
CA ALA A 117 7.13 11.63 -6.80
C ALA A 117 7.07 10.22 -6.18
N VAL A 118 7.78 10.00 -5.07
CA VAL A 118 7.78 8.71 -4.35
C VAL A 118 6.39 8.35 -3.86
N VAL A 119 5.66 9.31 -3.25
CA VAL A 119 4.30 9.08 -2.76
C VAL A 119 3.34 8.76 -3.90
N LEU A 120 3.43 9.46 -5.03
CA LEU A 120 2.61 9.17 -6.21
C LEU A 120 2.89 7.76 -6.76
N VAL A 121 4.14 7.34 -6.79
CA VAL A 121 4.53 5.97 -7.20
C VAL A 121 3.93 4.94 -6.25
N ILE A 122 4.00 5.17 -4.93
CA ILE A 122 3.42 4.27 -3.91
C ILE A 122 1.91 4.12 -4.14
N VAL A 123 1.20 5.22 -4.34
CA VAL A 123 -0.25 5.20 -4.59
C VAL A 123 -0.59 4.51 -5.91
N ALA A 124 0.18 4.76 -6.98
CA ALA A 124 -0.02 4.12 -8.27
C ALA A 124 0.22 2.61 -8.21
N LEU A 125 1.27 2.16 -7.50
CA LEU A 125 1.55 0.74 -7.30
C LEU A 125 0.45 0.08 -6.45
N SER A 126 -0.04 0.75 -5.42
CA SER A 126 -1.14 0.26 -4.58
C SER A 126 -2.44 0.10 -5.39
N TRP A 127 -2.72 1.03 -6.30
CA TRP A 127 -3.82 0.91 -7.26
C TRP A 127 -3.64 -0.31 -8.17
N THR A 128 -2.44 -0.51 -8.70
CA THR A 128 -2.12 -1.64 -9.56
C THR A 128 -2.32 -2.97 -8.84
N ILE A 129 -1.90 -3.07 -7.57
CA ILE A 129 -2.09 -4.24 -6.73
C ILE A 129 -3.58 -4.53 -6.50
N TYR A 130 -4.37 -3.50 -6.18
CA TYR A 130 -5.82 -3.63 -6.02
C TYR A 130 -6.48 -4.08 -7.33
N TRP A 131 -6.13 -3.45 -8.45
CA TRP A 131 -6.67 -3.80 -9.77
C TRP A 131 -6.33 -5.25 -10.14
N PHE A 132 -5.10 -5.68 -9.86
CA PHE A 132 -4.66 -7.05 -10.06
C PHE A 132 -5.48 -8.04 -9.21
N ALA A 133 -5.72 -7.74 -7.93
CA ALA A 133 -6.55 -8.56 -7.04
C ALA A 133 -7.99 -8.68 -7.56
N ARG A 134 -8.58 -7.56 -7.99
CA ARG A 134 -9.92 -7.52 -8.58
C ARG A 134 -9.99 -8.36 -9.86
N HIS A 135 -9.01 -8.22 -10.75
CA HIS A 135 -8.96 -8.98 -11.99
C HIS A 135 -8.77 -10.49 -11.73
N SER A 136 -7.95 -10.86 -10.76
CA SER A 136 -7.74 -12.25 -10.34
C SER A 136 -9.02 -12.87 -9.76
N ARG A 137 -9.81 -12.07 -9.02
CA ARG A 137 -11.13 -12.51 -8.53
C ARG A 137 -12.10 -12.75 -9.68
N GLN A 138 -12.18 -11.83 -10.66
CA GLN A 138 -13.05 -11.96 -11.83
C GLN A 138 -12.70 -13.19 -12.67
N ARG A 139 -11.44 -13.61 -12.69
CA ARG A 139 -10.99 -14.84 -13.37
C ARG A 139 -11.22 -16.11 -12.55
N GLY A 140 -11.76 -16.01 -11.33
CA GLY A 140 -12.01 -17.15 -10.46
C GLY A 140 -10.73 -17.77 -9.85
N TRP A 141 -9.62 -17.03 -9.79
CA TRP A 141 -8.38 -17.49 -9.18
C TRP A 141 -8.39 -17.36 -7.66
N LEU A 142 -9.24 -16.50 -7.12
CA LEU A 142 -9.46 -16.31 -5.69
C LEU A 142 -10.69 -17.10 -5.23
N ARG A 143 -10.55 -17.85 -4.12
CA ARG A 143 -11.59 -18.70 -3.52
C ARG A 143 -12.02 -18.19 -2.15
#